data_dd8ae2584428cfc2ae8de14daff30f21
#
_entry.id   dd8ae2584428cfc2ae8de14daff30f21
#
_cell.length_a   1.000
_cell.length_b   1.000
_cell.length_c   1.000
_cell.angle_alpha   90.00
_cell.angle_beta   90.00
_cell.angle_gamma   90.00
#
_symmetry.space_group_name_H-M   'P 1'
#
loop_
_entity.id
_entity.type
_entity.pdbx_description
1 polymer ?
#
loop_
_entity_poly.entity_id
_entity_poly.type
_entity_poly.pdbx_seq_one_letter_code
_entity_poly.pdbx_strand_id
1 'polypeptide(L)'
;MTTDRPLGVVLAGGLARRMGGGDKARLRIGGRTILERVLEGLKPQCAALIVNANGDPARFSDTGLAVVADSIPDFAGPLAGILAALDWAAAHSPETADVVSVPGDCPFLPHDLVARLLSARAAARTPLACARSGDRRHPVIALWPVDVRDDLRRALVDEGLRKIEAFSARHGVAVADWPALPFDPFFNINSPEDAAEAERIATLRCGA
;
A
#
# COMPACT_ATOMS: atom_id res chain seq x y z
N MET A 1 -16.39 -5.82 -19.02
CA MET A 1 -16.43 -6.77 -17.89
C MET A 1 -15.51 -6.18 -16.82
N THR A 2 -16.06 -5.78 -15.68
CA THR A 2 -15.26 -5.31 -14.54
C THR A 2 -14.36 -6.47 -14.08
N THR A 3 -13.08 -6.19 -13.90
CA THR A 3 -12.17 -7.17 -13.31
C THR A 3 -12.41 -7.19 -11.80
N ASP A 4 -12.64 -8.39 -11.23
CA ASP A 4 -12.78 -8.56 -9.76
C ASP A 4 -11.49 -8.28 -9.00
N ARG A 5 -10.38 -7.99 -9.70
CA ARG A 5 -9.07 -7.70 -9.12
C ARG A 5 -8.79 -6.20 -9.12
N PRO A 6 -8.37 -5.62 -7.98
CA PRO A 6 -8.03 -4.20 -7.90
C PRO A 6 -6.73 -3.87 -8.64
N LEU A 7 -6.53 -2.57 -8.91
CA LEU A 7 -5.20 -2.04 -9.18
C LEU A 7 -4.42 -1.99 -7.86
N GLY A 8 -3.19 -2.51 -7.85
CA GLY A 8 -2.29 -2.40 -6.70
C GLY A 8 -1.40 -1.17 -6.81
N VAL A 9 -1.30 -0.39 -5.72
CA VAL A 9 -0.32 0.70 -5.62
C VAL A 9 0.64 0.46 -4.46
N VAL A 10 1.93 0.51 -4.76
CA VAL A 10 2.99 0.52 -3.76
C VAL A 10 3.38 1.97 -3.48
N LEU A 11 3.11 2.44 -2.27
CA LEU A 11 3.46 3.80 -1.83
C LEU A 11 4.93 3.85 -1.41
N ALA A 12 5.79 4.30 -2.32
CA ALA A 12 7.25 4.33 -2.16
C ALA A 12 7.82 5.76 -1.98
N GLY A 13 6.97 6.73 -1.68
CA GLY A 13 7.34 8.16 -1.55
C GLY A 13 8.16 8.54 -0.32
N GLY A 14 8.40 7.64 0.63
CA GLY A 14 9.14 7.89 1.85
C GLY A 14 10.66 8.00 1.62
N LEU A 15 11.24 9.19 1.81
CA LEU A 15 12.69 9.36 1.84
C LEU A 15 13.26 8.70 3.11
N ALA A 16 14.24 7.82 2.95
CA ALA A 16 14.94 7.11 4.04
C ALA A 16 15.83 8.03 4.89
N ARG A 17 15.31 9.18 5.32
CA ARG A 17 16.08 10.20 6.09
C ARG A 17 16.69 9.65 7.37
N ARG A 18 16.05 8.61 7.99
CA ARG A 18 16.49 8.03 9.27
C ARG A 18 17.48 6.86 9.12
N MET A 19 17.70 6.39 7.89
CA MET A 19 18.60 5.24 7.59
C MET A 19 19.88 5.67 6.86
N GLY A 20 20.37 6.89 7.10
CA GLY A 20 21.65 7.36 6.56
C GLY A 20 21.62 7.84 5.10
N GLY A 21 20.47 8.06 4.52
CA GLY A 21 20.32 8.48 3.12
C GLY A 21 20.48 7.29 2.17
N GLY A 22 19.51 7.04 1.36
CA GLY A 22 19.45 5.91 0.42
C GLY A 22 17.99 5.59 0.13
N ASP A 23 17.76 4.75 -0.86
CA ASP A 23 16.42 4.28 -1.16
C ASP A 23 16.08 3.09 -0.27
N LYS A 24 15.23 3.31 0.75
CA LYS A 24 14.78 2.27 1.68
C LYS A 24 14.21 1.05 0.95
N ALA A 25 13.53 1.27 -0.18
CA ALA A 25 12.95 0.23 -1.00
C ALA A 25 14.01 -0.72 -1.60
N ARG A 26 15.27 -0.26 -1.68
CA ARG A 26 16.42 -1.00 -2.22
C ARG A 26 17.18 -1.81 -1.16
N LEU A 27 16.88 -1.65 0.12
CA LEU A 27 17.48 -2.47 1.16
C LEU A 27 17.15 -3.95 0.90
N ARG A 28 18.15 -4.83 1.03
CA ARG A 28 17.98 -6.28 0.82
C ARG A 28 17.67 -6.98 2.13
N ILE A 29 16.71 -7.89 2.06
CA ILE A 29 16.29 -8.76 3.15
C ILE A 29 16.19 -10.18 2.59
N GLY A 30 16.97 -11.11 3.10
CA GLY A 30 17.01 -12.48 2.58
C GLY A 30 17.37 -12.53 1.09
N GLY A 31 18.35 -11.71 0.65
CA GLY A 31 18.83 -11.67 -0.73
C GLY A 31 17.98 -10.91 -1.74
N ARG A 32 16.77 -10.44 -1.36
CA ARG A 32 15.84 -9.65 -2.21
C ARG A 32 15.62 -8.27 -1.65
N THR A 33 15.38 -7.27 -2.49
CA THR A 33 15.03 -5.93 -2.01
C THR A 33 13.65 -5.94 -1.33
N ILE A 34 13.42 -4.97 -0.44
CA ILE A 34 12.11 -4.79 0.19
C ILE A 34 11.03 -4.64 -0.89
N LEU A 35 11.29 -3.81 -1.91
CA LEU A 35 10.35 -3.58 -3.00
C LEU A 35 10.05 -4.86 -3.78
N GLU A 36 11.06 -5.67 -4.13
CA GLU A 36 10.85 -6.97 -4.79
C GLU A 36 9.91 -7.85 -3.98
N ARG A 37 10.07 -7.92 -2.66
CA ARG A 37 9.20 -8.71 -1.77
C ARG A 37 7.77 -8.19 -1.73
N VAL A 38 7.59 -6.87 -1.65
CA VAL A 38 6.27 -6.24 -1.69
C VAL A 38 5.57 -6.55 -3.01
N LEU A 39 6.27 -6.39 -4.14
CA LEU A 39 5.75 -6.67 -5.47
C LEU A 39 5.38 -8.15 -5.65
N GLU A 40 6.21 -9.07 -5.18
CA GLU A 40 5.93 -10.52 -5.22
C GLU A 40 4.67 -10.89 -4.44
N GLY A 41 4.47 -10.30 -3.26
CA GLY A 41 3.29 -10.53 -2.44
C GLY A 41 2.01 -9.96 -3.05
N LEU A 42 2.11 -8.81 -3.74
CA LEU A 42 0.95 -8.09 -4.24
C LEU A 42 0.55 -8.49 -5.67
N LYS A 43 1.52 -8.75 -6.57
CA LYS A 43 1.29 -9.02 -7.99
C LYS A 43 0.27 -10.13 -8.28
N PRO A 44 0.28 -11.28 -7.59
CA PRO A 44 -0.70 -12.33 -7.85
C PRO A 44 -2.15 -11.94 -7.51
N GLN A 45 -2.34 -10.89 -6.71
CA GLN A 45 -3.62 -10.48 -6.14
C GLN A 45 -4.28 -9.32 -6.90
N CYS A 46 -3.54 -8.64 -7.79
CA CYS A 46 -3.99 -7.45 -8.50
C CYS A 46 -4.08 -7.67 -10.01
N ALA A 47 -4.90 -6.87 -10.70
CA ALA A 47 -4.99 -6.87 -12.16
C ALA A 47 -3.74 -6.23 -12.79
N ALA A 48 -3.25 -5.16 -12.15
CA ALA A 48 -2.02 -4.46 -12.52
C ALA A 48 -1.39 -3.84 -11.27
N LEU A 49 -0.13 -3.42 -11.37
CA LEU A 49 0.58 -2.71 -10.29
C LEU A 49 1.14 -1.40 -10.81
N ILE A 50 1.17 -0.40 -9.93
CA ILE A 50 1.91 0.84 -10.10
C ILE A 50 2.73 1.15 -8.85
N VAL A 51 3.74 1.99 -8.99
CA VAL A 51 4.50 2.56 -7.87
C VAL A 51 4.15 4.04 -7.76
N ASN A 52 3.70 4.47 -6.60
CA ASN A 52 3.59 5.90 -6.31
C ASN A 52 4.88 6.38 -5.67
N ALA A 53 5.53 7.32 -6.31
CA ALA A 53 6.73 7.96 -5.81
C ALA A 53 6.96 9.33 -6.47
N ASN A 54 7.43 10.29 -5.67
CA ASN A 54 7.87 11.59 -6.16
C ASN A 54 9.37 11.57 -6.51
N GLY A 55 9.79 12.51 -7.36
CA GLY A 55 11.17 12.65 -7.82
C GLY A 55 11.45 11.81 -9.07
N ASP A 56 12.70 11.37 -9.25
CA ASP A 56 13.14 10.68 -10.46
C ASP A 56 12.53 9.27 -10.58
N PRO A 57 11.69 9.01 -11.60
CA PRO A 57 11.09 7.69 -11.81
C PRO A 57 12.12 6.62 -12.22
N ALA A 58 13.29 7.02 -12.72
CA ALA A 58 14.35 6.08 -13.08
C ALA A 58 14.82 5.20 -11.91
N ARG A 59 14.56 5.63 -10.66
CA ARG A 59 14.80 4.84 -9.45
C ARG A 59 14.07 3.50 -9.44
N PHE A 60 12.99 3.36 -10.19
CA PHE A 60 12.14 2.16 -10.25
C PHE A 60 12.13 1.50 -11.62
N SER A 61 13.05 1.87 -12.53
CA SER A 61 13.10 1.38 -13.92
C SER A 61 13.23 -0.15 -14.03
N ASP A 62 13.88 -0.78 -13.06
CA ASP A 62 14.06 -2.23 -12.98
C ASP A 62 12.78 -3.00 -12.63
N THR A 63 11.75 -2.33 -12.15
CA THR A 63 10.45 -2.97 -11.84
C THR A 63 9.58 -3.18 -13.08
N GLY A 64 9.81 -2.42 -14.15
CA GLY A 64 8.96 -2.38 -15.34
C GLY A 64 7.56 -1.82 -15.08
N LEU A 65 7.31 -1.21 -13.93
CA LEU A 65 6.01 -0.66 -13.53
C LEU A 65 5.91 0.83 -13.86
N ALA A 66 4.68 1.31 -14.06
CA ALA A 66 4.41 2.74 -14.14
C ALA A 66 4.72 3.39 -12.78
N VAL A 67 5.47 4.50 -12.81
CA VAL A 67 5.76 5.32 -11.64
C VAL A 67 4.90 6.57 -11.72
N VAL A 68 4.06 6.77 -10.70
CA VAL A 68 3.07 7.85 -10.65
C VAL A 68 3.43 8.79 -9.50
N ALA A 69 3.67 10.05 -9.80
CA ALA A 69 3.89 11.07 -8.77
C ALA A 69 2.56 11.48 -8.13
N ASP A 70 2.63 12.12 -6.95
CA ASP A 70 1.46 12.68 -6.30
C ASP A 70 0.76 13.70 -7.22
N SER A 71 -0.57 13.61 -7.31
CA SER A 71 -1.37 14.52 -8.15
C SER A 71 -1.45 15.94 -7.58
N ILE A 72 -1.14 16.12 -6.30
CA ILE A 72 -1.24 17.40 -5.58
C ILE A 72 0.15 17.75 -5.03
N PRO A 73 0.75 18.88 -5.48
CA PRO A 73 2.03 19.35 -4.96
C PRO A 73 1.96 19.64 -3.46
N ASP A 74 3.10 19.51 -2.78
CA ASP A 74 3.29 19.86 -1.37
C ASP A 74 2.41 19.11 -0.34
N PHE A 75 1.69 18.10 -0.78
CA PHE A 75 0.92 17.22 0.09
C PHE A 75 1.80 16.07 0.58
N ALA A 76 2.36 16.24 1.79
CA ALA A 76 3.07 15.15 2.44
C ALA A 76 2.09 14.18 3.08
N GLY A 77 2.14 12.91 2.67
CA GLY A 77 1.39 11.86 3.32
C GLY A 77 0.79 10.83 2.36
N PRO A 78 0.37 9.68 2.87
CA PRO A 78 -0.05 8.56 2.03
C PRO A 78 -1.36 8.83 1.26
N LEU A 79 -2.23 9.75 1.73
CA LEU A 79 -3.48 10.07 1.02
C LEU A 79 -3.22 10.71 -0.36
N ALA A 80 -2.15 11.48 -0.53
CA ALA A 80 -1.79 12.05 -1.84
C ALA A 80 -1.40 10.95 -2.84
N GLY A 81 -0.62 9.97 -2.40
CA GLY A 81 -0.28 8.81 -3.22
C GLY A 81 -1.47 7.90 -3.52
N ILE A 82 -2.39 7.74 -2.58
CA ILE A 82 -3.65 7.00 -2.80
C ILE A 82 -4.49 7.74 -3.85
N LEU A 83 -4.63 9.06 -3.75
CA LEU A 83 -5.35 9.86 -4.75
C LEU A 83 -4.72 9.74 -6.14
N ALA A 84 -3.38 9.81 -6.23
CA ALA A 84 -2.68 9.62 -7.50
C ALA A 84 -2.96 8.24 -8.13
N ALA A 85 -3.07 7.20 -7.31
CA ALA A 85 -3.42 5.86 -7.79
C ALA A 85 -4.89 5.77 -8.25
N LEU A 86 -5.82 6.43 -7.56
CA LEU A 86 -7.23 6.51 -7.97
C LEU A 86 -7.38 7.29 -9.28
N ASP A 87 -6.65 8.40 -9.45
CA ASP A 87 -6.60 9.16 -10.71
C ASP A 87 -6.06 8.31 -11.85
N TRP A 88 -4.97 7.58 -11.60
CA TRP A 88 -4.37 6.71 -12.58
C TRP A 88 -5.33 5.58 -13.01
N ALA A 89 -6.00 4.93 -12.03
CA ALA A 89 -6.99 3.90 -12.30
C ALA A 89 -8.13 4.43 -13.19
N ALA A 90 -8.70 5.58 -12.84
CA ALA A 90 -9.78 6.18 -13.60
C ALA A 90 -9.38 6.52 -15.06
N ALA A 91 -8.11 6.90 -15.29
CA ALA A 91 -7.61 7.30 -16.60
C ALA A 91 -7.15 6.13 -17.48
N HIS A 92 -6.59 5.08 -16.87
CA HIS A 92 -5.88 4.02 -17.61
C HIS A 92 -6.49 2.61 -17.45
N SER A 93 -7.40 2.42 -16.48
CA SER A 93 -8.03 1.14 -16.19
C SER A 93 -9.49 1.34 -15.78
N PRO A 94 -10.33 1.91 -16.66
CA PRO A 94 -11.72 2.28 -16.34
C PRO A 94 -12.60 1.07 -15.94
N GLU A 95 -12.17 -0.14 -16.27
CA GLU A 95 -12.80 -1.39 -15.83
C GLU A 95 -12.49 -1.76 -14.37
N THR A 96 -11.48 -1.12 -13.75
CA THR A 96 -11.06 -1.38 -12.38
C THR A 96 -11.89 -0.55 -11.41
N ALA A 97 -12.67 -1.22 -10.56
CA ALA A 97 -13.53 -0.55 -9.58
C ALA A 97 -12.77 -0.11 -8.32
N ASP A 98 -11.65 -0.77 -8.01
CA ASP A 98 -10.95 -0.64 -6.74
C ASP A 98 -9.44 -0.49 -6.89
N VAL A 99 -8.83 0.23 -5.95
CA VAL A 99 -7.39 0.31 -5.74
C VAL A 99 -7.05 -0.31 -4.39
N VAL A 100 -6.04 -1.18 -4.32
CA VAL A 100 -5.43 -1.61 -3.04
C VAL A 100 -4.10 -0.90 -2.85
N SER A 101 -3.95 -0.20 -1.72
CA SER A 101 -2.71 0.48 -1.35
C SER A 101 -1.91 -0.33 -0.34
N VAL A 102 -0.59 -0.34 -0.51
CA VAL A 102 0.36 -0.91 0.45
C VAL A 102 1.58 0.00 0.58
N PRO A 103 2.21 0.11 1.76
CA PRO A 103 3.46 0.84 1.91
C PRO A 103 4.62 0.04 1.32
N GLY A 104 5.60 0.73 0.75
CA GLY A 104 6.79 0.12 0.12
C GLY A 104 7.82 -0.43 1.09
N ASP A 105 7.51 -0.45 2.38
CA ASP A 105 8.39 -0.92 3.47
C ASP A 105 7.83 -2.10 4.27
N CYS A 106 6.77 -2.76 3.77
CA CYS A 106 6.16 -3.96 4.36
C CYS A 106 6.46 -5.22 3.51
N PRO A 107 7.61 -5.89 3.68
CA PRO A 107 8.08 -6.94 2.78
C PRO A 107 7.34 -8.28 2.89
N PHE A 108 6.45 -8.45 3.87
CA PHE A 108 5.88 -9.76 4.20
C PHE A 108 4.38 -9.86 3.96
N LEU A 109 3.86 -9.10 3.00
CA LEU A 109 2.43 -9.09 2.67
C LEU A 109 1.84 -10.50 2.54
N PRO A 110 0.66 -10.75 3.13
CA PRO A 110 -0.01 -12.04 3.01
C PRO A 110 -0.58 -12.25 1.61
N HIS A 111 -0.58 -13.50 1.15
CA HIS A 111 -1.08 -13.86 -0.18
C HIS A 111 -2.61 -13.77 -0.32
N ASP A 112 -3.32 -13.61 0.78
CA ASP A 112 -4.77 -13.47 0.86
C ASP A 112 -5.22 -12.03 1.19
N LEU A 113 -4.30 -11.04 1.08
CA LEU A 113 -4.57 -9.65 1.45
C LEU A 113 -5.82 -9.09 0.77
N VAL A 114 -5.85 -9.13 -0.56
CA VAL A 114 -6.96 -8.56 -1.35
C VAL A 114 -8.26 -9.33 -1.08
N ALA A 115 -8.20 -10.66 -1.06
CA ALA A 115 -9.38 -11.48 -0.82
C ALA A 115 -10.03 -11.21 0.55
N ARG A 116 -9.22 -11.06 1.60
CA ARG A 116 -9.75 -10.71 2.94
C ARG A 116 -10.28 -9.29 3.03
N LEU A 117 -9.62 -8.31 2.40
CA LEU A 117 -10.13 -6.94 2.35
C LEU A 117 -11.49 -6.88 1.64
N LEU A 118 -11.63 -7.55 0.49
CA LEU A 118 -12.89 -7.63 -0.25
C LEU A 118 -13.97 -8.31 0.57
N SER A 119 -13.66 -9.44 1.23
CA SER A 119 -14.59 -10.17 2.08
C SER A 119 -15.06 -9.33 3.27
N ALA A 120 -14.15 -8.67 3.98
CA ALA A 120 -14.48 -7.81 5.11
C ALA A 120 -15.38 -6.64 4.68
N ARG A 121 -15.05 -5.99 3.56
CA ARG A 121 -15.86 -4.92 2.96
C ARG A 121 -17.28 -5.38 2.65
N ALA A 122 -17.42 -6.50 2.00
CA ALA A 122 -18.72 -7.07 1.64
C ALA A 122 -19.56 -7.42 2.88
N ALA A 123 -18.94 -8.06 3.88
CA ALA A 123 -19.61 -8.45 5.13
C ALA A 123 -20.10 -7.24 5.93
N ALA A 124 -19.28 -6.18 6.03
CA ALA A 124 -19.61 -4.96 6.75
C ALA A 124 -20.51 -3.99 5.94
N ARG A 125 -20.66 -4.21 4.64
CA ARG A 125 -21.37 -3.30 3.72
C ARG A 125 -20.84 -1.86 3.78
N THR A 126 -19.52 -1.72 3.85
CA THR A 126 -18.83 -0.44 3.82
C THR A 126 -18.08 -0.25 2.50
N PRO A 127 -17.84 0.97 2.02
CA PRO A 127 -17.09 1.18 0.77
C PRO A 127 -15.59 0.87 0.92
N LEU A 128 -15.03 1.02 2.12
CA LEU A 128 -13.60 0.86 2.38
C LEU A 128 -13.33 -0.37 3.25
N ALA A 129 -12.12 -0.91 3.13
CA ALA A 129 -11.60 -1.91 4.07
C ALA A 129 -10.13 -1.66 4.36
N CYS A 130 -9.68 -1.88 5.60
CA CYS A 130 -8.27 -1.79 5.97
C CYS A 130 -7.80 -3.03 6.73
N ALA A 131 -6.49 -3.27 6.70
CA ALA A 131 -5.88 -4.38 7.41
C ALA A 131 -5.70 -4.09 8.91
N ARG A 132 -5.73 -5.16 9.72
CA ARG A 132 -5.34 -5.18 11.12
C ARG A 132 -4.50 -6.43 11.40
N SER A 133 -3.44 -6.29 12.20
CA SER A 133 -2.72 -7.42 12.77
C SER A 133 -2.66 -7.27 14.29
N GLY A 134 -3.08 -8.31 15.02
CA GLY A 134 -3.29 -8.17 16.46
C GLY A 134 -4.22 -6.99 16.76
N ASP A 135 -3.77 -6.06 17.63
CA ASP A 135 -4.54 -4.87 18.00
C ASP A 135 -4.26 -3.64 17.13
N ARG A 136 -3.33 -3.74 16.15
CA ARG A 136 -2.87 -2.62 15.33
C ARG A 136 -3.59 -2.58 13.99
N ARG A 137 -4.29 -1.46 13.71
CA ARG A 137 -4.78 -1.15 12.36
C ARG A 137 -3.67 -0.60 11.48
N HIS A 138 -3.73 -0.94 10.19
CA HIS A 138 -2.80 -0.48 9.16
C HIS A 138 -3.57 0.30 8.08
N PRO A 139 -3.94 1.57 8.33
CA PRO A 139 -4.86 2.30 7.47
C PRO A 139 -4.31 2.58 6.07
N VAL A 140 -2.98 2.49 5.88
CA VAL A 140 -2.33 2.58 4.57
C VAL A 140 -2.51 1.28 3.75
N ILE A 141 -2.71 0.14 4.42
CA ILE A 141 -2.96 -1.15 3.77
C ILE A 141 -4.48 -1.30 3.67
N ALA A 142 -5.04 -0.83 2.56
CA ALA A 142 -6.48 -0.68 2.45
C ALA A 142 -6.96 -0.81 1.00
N LEU A 143 -8.26 -1.09 0.87
CA LEU A 143 -9.00 -1.16 -0.37
C LEU A 143 -9.87 0.10 -0.51
N TRP A 144 -9.76 0.76 -1.66
CA TRP A 144 -10.36 2.06 -1.98
C TRP A 144 -11.18 1.92 -3.26
N PRO A 145 -12.50 2.18 -3.27
CA PRO A 145 -13.23 2.28 -4.52
C PRO A 145 -12.79 3.52 -5.29
N VAL A 146 -12.71 3.42 -6.61
CA VAL A 146 -12.33 4.56 -7.46
C VAL A 146 -13.30 5.73 -7.30
N ASP A 147 -14.54 5.47 -6.95
CA ASP A 147 -15.60 6.48 -6.76
C ASP A 147 -15.32 7.47 -5.61
N VAL A 148 -14.47 7.13 -4.62
CA VAL A 148 -14.11 8.08 -3.54
C VAL A 148 -13.08 9.13 -3.98
N ARG A 149 -12.56 9.04 -5.19
CA ARG A 149 -11.50 9.89 -5.74
C ARG A 149 -11.80 11.39 -5.60
N ASP A 150 -12.97 11.80 -6.05
CA ASP A 150 -13.33 13.23 -6.08
C ASP A 150 -13.57 13.78 -4.68
N ASP A 151 -14.13 12.98 -3.78
CA ASP A 151 -14.26 13.35 -2.37
C ASP A 151 -12.89 13.40 -1.66
N LEU A 152 -12.00 12.45 -1.93
CA LEU A 152 -10.65 12.49 -1.41
C LEU A 152 -9.88 13.73 -1.88
N ARG A 153 -10.06 14.12 -3.13
CA ARG A 153 -9.45 15.34 -3.68
C ARG A 153 -9.96 16.58 -2.93
N ARG A 154 -11.27 16.72 -2.76
CA ARG A 154 -11.85 17.83 -1.97
C ARG A 154 -11.33 17.86 -0.54
N ALA A 155 -11.34 16.70 0.11
CA ALA A 155 -10.83 16.58 1.48
C ALA A 155 -9.37 17.03 1.61
N LEU A 156 -8.52 16.70 0.65
CA LEU A 156 -7.12 17.10 0.63
C LEU A 156 -6.94 18.60 0.34
N VAL A 157 -7.57 19.09 -0.75
CA VAL A 157 -7.30 20.43 -1.30
C VAL A 157 -8.07 21.50 -0.53
N ASP A 158 -9.38 21.30 -0.34
CA ASP A 158 -10.26 22.34 0.18
C ASP A 158 -10.31 22.33 1.72
N GLU A 159 -10.19 21.14 2.32
CA GLU A 159 -10.30 20.99 3.77
C GLU A 159 -8.94 20.80 4.47
N GLY A 160 -7.86 20.60 3.71
CA GLY A 160 -6.52 20.36 4.26
C GLY A 160 -6.38 19.08 5.07
N LEU A 161 -7.23 18.08 4.83
CA LEU A 161 -7.25 16.83 5.55
C LEU A 161 -5.95 16.03 5.28
N ARG A 162 -5.34 15.44 6.34
CA ARG A 162 -4.06 14.71 6.25
C ARG A 162 -4.14 13.28 6.80
N LYS A 163 -5.07 13.01 7.70
CA LYS A 163 -5.16 11.73 8.40
C LYS A 163 -6.06 10.76 7.65
N ILE A 164 -5.54 9.58 7.32
CA ILE A 164 -6.30 8.52 6.63
C ILE A 164 -7.53 8.15 7.44
N GLU A 165 -7.37 7.98 8.76
CA GLU A 165 -8.45 7.57 9.64
C GLU A 165 -9.61 8.56 9.62
N ALA A 166 -9.31 9.86 9.52
CA ALA A 166 -10.33 10.90 9.45
C ALA A 166 -11.12 10.86 8.13
N PHE A 167 -10.44 10.57 7.01
CA PHE A 167 -11.11 10.36 5.73
C PHE A 167 -11.93 9.07 5.73
N SER A 168 -11.33 7.95 6.15
CA SER A 168 -12.00 6.66 6.17
C SER A 168 -13.24 6.63 7.05
N ALA A 169 -13.23 7.39 8.17
CA ALA A 169 -14.38 7.48 9.07
C ALA A 169 -15.62 8.11 8.41
N ARG A 170 -15.46 8.96 7.39
CA ARG A 170 -16.58 9.58 6.66
C ARG A 170 -17.37 8.57 5.83
N HIS A 171 -16.66 7.58 5.28
CA HIS A 171 -17.24 6.61 4.36
C HIS A 171 -17.61 5.28 5.05
N GLY A 172 -17.09 5.04 6.26
CA GLY A 172 -17.12 3.73 6.88
C GLY A 172 -16.02 2.82 6.32
N VAL A 173 -15.35 2.09 7.21
CA VAL A 173 -14.24 1.19 6.89
C VAL A 173 -14.38 -0.13 7.61
N ALA A 174 -14.41 -1.22 6.86
CA ALA A 174 -14.31 -2.56 7.40
C ALA A 174 -12.88 -2.87 7.85
N VAL A 175 -12.73 -3.80 8.75
CA VAL A 175 -11.42 -4.26 9.23
C VAL A 175 -11.27 -5.73 8.87
N ALA A 176 -10.20 -6.06 8.14
CA ALA A 176 -9.79 -7.41 7.85
C ALA A 176 -8.63 -7.81 8.78
N ASP A 177 -8.75 -8.95 9.45
CA ASP A 177 -7.85 -9.36 10.51
C ASP A 177 -6.82 -10.39 10.07
N TRP A 178 -5.57 -10.24 10.55
CA TRP A 178 -4.51 -11.23 10.46
C TRP A 178 -3.88 -11.47 11.83
N PRO A 179 -3.40 -12.71 12.10
CA PRO A 179 -2.63 -12.97 13.31
C PRO A 179 -1.29 -12.23 13.23
N ALA A 180 -0.83 -11.73 14.38
CA ALA A 180 0.50 -11.12 14.51
C ALA A 180 1.59 -12.14 14.88
N LEU A 181 1.25 -13.41 15.07
CA LEU A 181 2.17 -14.50 15.37
C LEU A 181 2.20 -15.50 14.22
N PRO A 182 3.35 -16.12 13.91
CA PRO A 182 4.67 -15.98 14.58
C PRO A 182 5.40 -14.67 14.26
N PHE A 183 4.92 -13.84 13.34
CA PHE A 183 5.38 -12.50 13.02
C PHE A 183 4.24 -11.66 12.47
N ASP A 184 4.34 -10.33 12.59
CA ASP A 184 3.37 -9.40 12.00
C ASP A 184 3.54 -9.37 10.47
N PRO A 185 2.51 -9.76 9.66
CA PRO A 185 2.59 -9.74 8.21
C PRO A 185 2.70 -8.30 7.64
N PHE A 186 2.41 -7.30 8.45
CA PHE A 186 2.50 -5.88 8.09
C PHE A 186 3.67 -5.18 8.80
N PHE A 187 4.69 -5.94 9.17
CA PHE A 187 5.90 -5.42 9.77
C PHE A 187 6.59 -4.41 8.84
N ASN A 188 6.81 -3.18 9.34
CA ASN A 188 7.47 -2.10 8.60
C ASN A 188 8.93 -1.99 8.99
N ILE A 189 9.81 -1.83 8.01
CA ILE A 189 11.24 -1.61 8.24
C ILE A 189 11.51 -0.11 8.27
N ASN A 190 11.86 0.45 9.42
CA ASN A 190 12.12 1.89 9.61
C ASN A 190 13.49 2.19 10.20
N SER A 191 14.16 1.21 10.80
CA SER A 191 15.44 1.32 11.47
C SER A 191 16.36 0.14 11.10
N PRO A 192 17.67 0.21 11.41
CA PRO A 192 18.58 -0.93 11.27
C PRO A 192 18.15 -2.15 12.09
N GLU A 193 17.56 -1.94 13.26
CA GLU A 193 17.03 -3.00 14.13
C GLU A 193 15.85 -3.71 13.46
N ASP A 194 14.95 -2.95 12.81
CA ASP A 194 13.86 -3.53 12.02
C ASP A 194 14.39 -4.36 10.86
N ALA A 195 15.49 -3.93 10.23
CA ALA A 195 16.13 -4.70 9.15
C ALA A 195 16.67 -6.04 9.65
N ALA A 196 17.30 -6.06 10.83
CA ALA A 196 17.78 -7.31 11.44
C ALA A 196 16.62 -8.24 11.82
N GLU A 197 15.51 -7.70 12.31
CA GLU A 197 14.27 -8.47 12.56
C GLU A 197 13.70 -9.03 11.27
N ALA A 198 13.63 -8.21 10.21
CA ALA A 198 13.15 -8.64 8.90
C ALA A 198 13.99 -9.81 8.32
N GLU A 199 15.30 -9.82 8.51
CA GLU A 199 16.17 -10.96 8.13
C GLU A 199 15.77 -12.24 8.86
N ARG A 200 15.45 -12.15 10.16
CA ARG A 200 14.97 -13.31 10.93
C ARG A 200 13.62 -13.82 10.41
N ILE A 201 12.68 -12.92 10.14
CA ILE A 201 11.37 -13.27 9.57
C ILE A 201 11.53 -13.91 8.18
N ALA A 202 12.42 -13.38 7.34
CA ALA A 202 12.67 -13.93 6.01
C ALA A 202 13.19 -15.37 6.07
N THR A 203 14.04 -15.68 7.05
CA THR A 203 14.55 -17.04 7.28
C THR A 203 13.43 -18.00 7.70
N LEU A 204 12.53 -17.57 8.58
CA LEU A 204 11.38 -18.38 9.01
C LEU A 204 10.44 -18.72 7.84
N ARG A 205 10.23 -17.78 6.90
CA ARG A 205 9.37 -18.00 5.71
C ARG A 205 9.99 -18.93 4.67
N CYS A 206 11.31 -19.05 4.62
CA CYS A 206 11.98 -19.96 3.70
C CYS A 206 11.99 -21.41 4.20
N GLY A 207 11.76 -21.64 5.48
CA GLY A 207 11.77 -22.97 6.11
C GLY A 207 10.38 -23.58 6.33
N ALA A 208 9.32 -22.89 5.95
CA ALA A 208 7.92 -23.33 6.02
C ALA A 208 7.35 -23.61 4.62
#